data_2cd4601e7fba228effcdc8187b877daf
#
_entry.id   2cd4601e7fba228effcdc8187b877daf
#
_cell.length_a   1.000
_cell.length_b   1.000
_cell.length_c   1.000
_cell.angle_alpha   90.00
_cell.angle_beta   90.00
_cell.angle_gamma   90.00
#
_symmetry.space_group_name_H-M   'P 1'
#
loop_
_entity.id
_entity.type
_entity.pdbx_description
1 polymer ?
#
loop_
_entity_poly.entity_id
_entity_poly.type
_entity_poly.pdbx_seq_one_letter_code
_entity_poly.pdbx_strand_id
1 'polypeptide(L)'
;MARYRGPVEKIERRLEADLGLKGERRLSGKSALEKRPFAPGQHGQRRTKISEYGLQLREKQKVKFMYGISEKQFSNYFKEAVRREGNTGTILITLIEQRLDNV
;
A
#
# COMPACT_ATOMS: atom_id res chain seq x y z
N MET A 1 -6.09 6.61 17.53
CA MET A 1 -6.46 6.53 16.11
C MET A 1 -5.56 5.55 15.41
N ALA A 2 -6.15 4.55 14.80
CA ALA A 2 -5.41 3.45 14.19
C ALA A 2 -5.01 3.80 12.75
N ARG A 3 -4.02 4.68 12.60
CA ARG A 3 -3.49 5.01 11.27
C ARG A 3 -1.97 5.10 11.34
N TYR A 4 -1.34 4.91 10.19
CA TYR A 4 0.11 5.04 10.09
C TYR A 4 0.51 6.52 10.15
N ARG A 5 1.42 6.84 11.05
CA ARG A 5 1.91 8.21 11.24
C ARG A 5 3.39 8.38 10.90
N GLY A 6 4.05 7.32 10.48
CA GLY A 6 5.46 7.37 10.13
C GLY A 6 5.72 7.91 8.73
N PRO A 7 6.99 7.89 8.28
CA PRO A 7 7.35 8.36 6.94
C PRO A 7 6.71 7.52 5.85
N VAL A 8 5.92 8.16 4.99
CA VAL A 8 5.19 7.46 3.92
C VAL A 8 6.10 7.04 2.76
N GLU A 9 7.14 7.82 2.47
CA GLU A 9 8.07 7.46 1.41
C GLU A 9 8.88 6.22 1.75
N LYS A 10 9.07 5.94 3.03
CA LYS A 10 9.71 4.72 3.49
C LYS A 10 8.89 3.49 3.10
N ILE A 11 7.56 3.61 3.21
CA ILE A 11 6.64 2.55 2.78
C ILE A 11 6.73 2.35 1.26
N GLU A 12 6.75 3.45 0.50
CA GLU A 12 6.85 3.37 -0.96
C GLU A 12 8.13 2.68 -1.40
N ARG A 13 9.25 2.99 -0.75
CA ARG A 13 10.52 2.31 -1.02
C ARG A 13 10.46 0.83 -0.69
N ARG A 14 9.83 0.47 0.42
CA ARG A 14 9.72 -0.93 0.84
C ARG A 14 8.89 -1.76 -0.14
N LEU A 15 7.81 -1.18 -0.64
CA LEU A 15 6.91 -1.84 -1.58
C LEU A 15 7.34 -1.65 -3.04
N GLU A 16 8.34 -0.82 -3.28
CA GLU A 16 8.87 -0.52 -4.61
C GLU A 16 7.80 0.00 -5.56
N ALA A 17 6.88 0.83 -5.04
CA ALA A 17 5.78 1.37 -5.82
C ALA A 17 5.41 2.76 -5.35
N ASP A 18 5.01 3.61 -6.30
CA ASP A 18 4.48 4.94 -6.00
C ASP A 18 3.00 4.80 -5.65
N LEU A 19 2.67 5.10 -4.40
CA LEU A 19 1.30 5.00 -3.90
C LEU A 19 0.57 6.34 -3.93
N GLY A 20 1.21 7.39 -4.43
CA GLY A 20 0.60 8.72 -4.50
C GLY A 20 0.45 9.44 -3.17
N LEU A 21 1.18 9.00 -2.14
CA LEU A 21 1.05 9.56 -0.80
C LEU A 21 1.71 10.95 -0.67
N LYS A 22 2.69 11.23 -1.50
CA LYS A 22 3.38 12.52 -1.56
C LYS A 22 3.49 12.97 -3.02
N GLY A 23 2.34 13.23 -3.63
CA GLY A 23 2.26 13.52 -5.05
C GLY A 23 3.11 14.68 -5.51
N GLU A 24 3.13 15.79 -4.76
CA GLU A 24 3.92 16.95 -5.10
C GLU A 24 5.42 16.63 -5.17
N ARG A 25 5.92 15.88 -4.19
CA ARG A 25 7.33 15.47 -4.19
C ARG A 25 7.64 14.55 -5.35
N ARG A 26 6.72 13.70 -5.72
CA ARG A 26 6.88 12.81 -6.87
C ARG A 26 6.99 13.60 -8.18
N LEU A 27 6.11 14.58 -8.36
CA LEU A 27 6.10 15.41 -9.56
C LEU A 27 7.34 16.29 -9.68
N SER A 28 7.87 16.76 -8.53
CA SER A 28 9.06 17.61 -8.51
C SER A 28 10.37 16.84 -8.58
N GLY A 29 10.32 15.49 -8.60
CA GLY A 29 11.51 14.66 -8.63
C GLY A 29 12.23 14.53 -7.29
N LYS A 30 11.62 14.96 -6.21
CA LYS A 30 12.22 14.91 -4.87
C LYS A 30 11.84 13.64 -4.10
N SER A 31 11.06 12.75 -4.70
CA SER A 31 10.61 11.54 -4.04
C SER A 31 11.80 10.65 -3.66
N ALA A 32 11.75 10.09 -2.45
CA ALA A 32 12.79 9.18 -1.99
C ALA A 32 12.86 7.90 -2.84
N LEU A 33 11.74 7.49 -3.42
CA LEU A 33 11.69 6.33 -4.31
C LEU A 33 12.53 6.56 -5.57
N GLU A 34 12.50 7.76 -6.13
CA GLU A 34 13.31 8.08 -7.30
C GLU A 34 14.80 8.15 -6.99
N LYS A 35 15.14 8.71 -5.82
CA LYS A 35 16.54 8.87 -5.41
C LYS A 35 17.15 7.55 -4.95
N ARG A 36 16.37 6.73 -4.26
CA ARG A 36 16.82 5.45 -3.69
C ARG A 36 15.77 4.39 -3.95
N PRO A 37 15.75 3.78 -5.15
CA PRO A 37 14.71 2.82 -5.52
C PRO A 37 14.95 1.43 -4.93
N PHE A 38 15.29 1.37 -3.65
CA PHE A 38 15.48 0.11 -2.92
C PHE A 38 14.92 0.26 -1.52
N ALA A 39 14.73 -0.88 -0.84
CA ALA A 39 14.12 -0.91 0.49
C ALA A 39 14.95 -0.10 1.49
N PRO A 40 14.31 0.54 2.49
CA PRO A 40 15.04 1.28 3.51
C PRO A 40 15.85 0.35 4.41
N GLY A 41 16.91 0.91 5.02
CA GLY A 41 17.72 0.20 5.97
C GLY A 41 19.08 -0.20 5.42
N GLN A 42 19.94 -0.72 6.29
CA GLN A 42 21.30 -1.09 5.95
C GLN A 42 21.36 -2.16 4.87
N HIS A 43 20.43 -3.09 4.86
CA HIS A 43 20.39 -4.21 3.94
C HIS A 43 19.42 -4.01 2.77
N GLY A 44 18.92 -2.81 2.59
CA GLY A 44 17.93 -2.51 1.55
C GLY A 44 18.44 -2.73 0.13
N GLN A 45 19.74 -2.56 -0.09
CA GLN A 45 20.35 -2.72 -1.40
C GLN A 45 20.60 -4.19 -1.78
N ARG A 46 20.48 -5.10 -0.83
CA ARG A 46 20.67 -6.52 -1.10
C ARG A 46 19.53 -7.05 -1.93
N ARG A 47 19.86 -7.78 -2.98
CA ARG A 47 18.87 -8.49 -3.76
C ARG A 47 18.40 -9.72 -3.00
N THR A 48 17.13 -9.75 -2.68
CA THR A 48 16.50 -10.89 -2.00
C THR A 48 15.49 -11.50 -2.95
N LYS A 49 15.57 -12.81 -3.12
CA LYS A 49 14.56 -13.50 -3.92
C LYS A 49 13.24 -13.47 -3.15
N ILE A 50 12.22 -12.87 -3.76
CA ILE A 50 10.91 -12.78 -3.14
C ILE A 50 10.08 -13.98 -3.53
N SER A 51 9.54 -14.68 -2.52
CA SER A 51 8.65 -15.82 -2.76
C SER A 51 7.33 -15.34 -3.34
N GLU A 52 6.57 -16.26 -3.92
CA GLU A 52 5.24 -15.95 -4.43
C GLU A 52 4.34 -15.39 -3.35
N TYR A 53 4.41 -15.97 -2.14
CA TYR A 53 3.69 -15.44 -0.98
C TYR A 53 4.08 -13.98 -0.70
N GLY A 54 5.38 -13.68 -0.77
CA GLY A 54 5.87 -12.32 -0.55
C GLY A 54 5.35 -11.32 -1.57
N LEU A 55 5.26 -11.74 -2.84
CA LEU A 55 4.68 -10.89 -3.89
C LEU A 55 3.21 -10.60 -3.64
N GLN A 56 2.44 -11.62 -3.26
CA GLN A 56 1.03 -11.44 -2.95
C GLN A 56 0.84 -10.54 -1.74
N LEU A 57 1.67 -10.70 -0.72
CA LEU A 57 1.63 -9.85 0.46
C LEU A 57 1.91 -8.38 0.10
N ARG A 58 2.88 -8.13 -0.77
CA ARG A 58 3.19 -6.77 -1.21
C ARG A 58 2.02 -6.12 -1.93
N GLU A 59 1.32 -6.85 -2.79
CA GLU A 59 0.16 -6.31 -3.49
C GLU A 59 -0.95 -5.90 -2.52
N LYS A 60 -1.22 -6.73 -1.51
CA LYS A 60 -2.17 -6.42 -0.45
C LYS A 60 -1.76 -5.17 0.31
N GLN A 61 -0.48 -5.08 0.68
CA GLN A 61 0.03 -3.94 1.44
C GLN A 61 -0.03 -2.64 0.65
N LYS A 62 0.16 -2.69 -0.68
CA LYS A 62 0.03 -1.50 -1.52
C LYS A 62 -1.36 -0.88 -1.39
N VAL A 63 -2.41 -1.69 -1.51
CA VAL A 63 -3.79 -1.21 -1.39
C VAL A 63 -4.04 -0.66 0.01
N LYS A 64 -3.62 -1.39 1.03
CA LYS A 64 -3.84 -1.01 2.42
C LYS A 64 -3.21 0.36 2.72
N PHE A 65 -1.95 0.56 2.34
CA PHE A 65 -1.26 1.82 2.61
C PHE A 65 -1.72 2.96 1.71
N MET A 66 -2.16 2.64 0.49
CA MET A 66 -2.68 3.66 -0.41
C MET A 66 -3.91 4.37 0.19
N TYR A 67 -4.76 3.63 0.88
CA TYR A 67 -5.97 4.18 1.52
C TYR A 67 -5.80 4.44 3.02
N GLY A 68 -4.66 4.08 3.59
CA GLY A 68 -4.36 4.37 5.00
C GLY A 68 -5.22 3.62 6.00
N ILE A 69 -5.65 2.40 5.71
CA ILE A 69 -6.50 1.61 6.59
C ILE A 69 -5.68 0.60 7.39
N SER A 70 -6.21 0.21 8.57
CA SER A 70 -5.56 -0.79 9.41
C SER A 70 -5.79 -2.20 8.87
N GLU A 71 -4.95 -3.13 9.30
CA GLU A 71 -5.06 -4.53 8.85
C GLU A 71 -6.41 -5.15 9.21
N LYS A 72 -6.92 -4.87 10.41
CA LYS A 72 -8.20 -5.43 10.86
C LYS A 72 -9.34 -4.91 9.99
N GLN A 73 -9.37 -3.61 9.72
CA GLN A 73 -10.39 -3.02 8.86
C GLN A 73 -10.30 -3.56 7.44
N PHE A 74 -9.08 -3.67 6.92
CA PHE A 74 -8.88 -4.22 5.59
C PHE A 74 -9.40 -5.66 5.51
N SER A 75 -9.10 -6.47 6.51
CA SER A 75 -9.56 -7.86 6.57
C SER A 75 -11.10 -7.94 6.58
N ASN A 76 -11.75 -7.05 7.33
CA ASN A 76 -13.20 -7.01 7.39
C ASN A 76 -13.82 -6.64 6.04
N TYR A 77 -13.23 -5.66 5.35
CA TYR A 77 -13.69 -5.28 4.01
C TYR A 77 -13.50 -6.41 3.01
N PHE A 78 -12.37 -7.13 3.12
CA PHE A 78 -12.10 -8.24 2.24
C PHE A 78 -13.13 -9.36 2.43
N LYS A 79 -13.49 -9.68 3.68
CA LYS A 79 -14.50 -10.70 3.97
C LYS A 79 -15.85 -10.32 3.38
N GLU A 80 -16.22 -9.05 3.49
CA GLU A 80 -17.48 -8.56 2.93
C GLU A 80 -17.44 -8.62 1.40
N ALA A 81 -16.33 -8.29 0.79
CA ALA A 81 -16.18 -8.35 -0.66
C ALA A 81 -16.29 -9.77 -1.20
N VAL A 82 -15.73 -10.74 -0.49
CA VAL A 82 -15.82 -12.16 -0.87
C VAL A 82 -17.27 -12.64 -0.77
N ARG A 83 -18.02 -12.17 0.23
CA ARG A 83 -19.41 -12.55 0.43
C ARG A 83 -20.33 -12.06 -0.70
N ARG A 84 -20.01 -10.92 -1.30
CA ARG A 84 -20.82 -10.36 -2.38
C ARG A 84 -20.50 -11.01 -3.72
N GLU A 85 -21.52 -11.10 -4.58
CA GLU A 85 -21.34 -11.63 -5.92
C GLU A 85 -20.61 -10.63 -6.80
N GLY A 86 -19.73 -11.15 -7.67
CA GLY A 86 -18.99 -10.34 -8.63
C GLY A 86 -17.48 -10.43 -8.42
N ASN A 87 -16.76 -9.52 -9.05
CA ASN A 87 -15.30 -9.47 -8.95
C ASN A 87 -14.89 -8.95 -7.58
N THR A 88 -14.27 -9.81 -6.77
CA THR A 88 -13.88 -9.49 -5.40
C THR A 88 -12.99 -8.24 -5.32
N GLY A 89 -12.04 -8.11 -6.23
CA GLY A 89 -11.13 -6.95 -6.24
C GLY A 89 -11.87 -5.64 -6.48
N THR A 90 -12.78 -5.62 -7.45
CA THR A 90 -13.58 -4.42 -7.75
C THR A 90 -14.49 -4.06 -6.58
N ILE A 91 -15.13 -5.05 -5.96
CA ILE A 91 -16.02 -4.82 -4.81
C ILE A 91 -15.22 -4.30 -3.62
N LEU A 92 -14.03 -4.87 -3.38
CA LEU A 92 -13.15 -4.44 -2.29
C LEU A 92 -12.79 -2.96 -2.43
N ILE A 93 -12.35 -2.54 -3.61
CA ILE A 93 -11.98 -1.15 -3.86
C ILE A 93 -13.20 -0.23 -3.71
N THR A 94 -14.35 -0.66 -4.18
CA THR A 94 -15.59 0.11 -4.04
C THR A 94 -15.94 0.33 -2.56
N LEU A 95 -15.84 -0.73 -1.74
CA LEU A 95 -16.13 -0.63 -0.31
C LEU A 95 -15.15 0.33 0.39
N ILE A 96 -13.88 0.27 0.06
CA ILE A 96 -12.88 1.13 0.68
C ILE A 96 -13.11 2.58 0.27
N GLU A 97 -13.44 2.84 -0.99
CA GLU A 97 -13.67 4.20 -1.47
C GLU A 97 -14.93 4.83 -0.91
N GLN A 98 -15.86 4.04 -0.40
CA GLN A 98 -17.06 4.56 0.24
C GLN A 98 -16.83 5.04 1.68
N ARG A 99 -15.64 4.87 2.20
CA ARG A 99 -15.32 5.33 3.56
C ARG A 99 -15.39 6.85 3.63
N LEU A 100 -15.83 7.35 4.78
CA LEU A 100 -15.99 8.78 5.00
C LEU A 100 -14.66 9.54 4.84
N ASP A 101 -13.56 8.96 5.33
CA ASP A 101 -12.26 9.59 5.26
C ASP A 101 -11.71 9.64 3.83
N ASN A 102 -12.21 8.81 2.93
CA ASN A 102 -11.80 8.83 1.53
C ASN A 102 -12.65 9.82 0.72
N VAL A 103 -13.90 9.96 1.10
CA VAL A 103 -14.81 10.87 0.42
C VAL A 103 -14.47 12.32 0.74
#